data_93fe42f43f4dd6adf18ceec603da0b94
#
_entry.id   93fe42f43f4dd6adf18ceec603da0b94
#
_cell.length_a   1.000
_cell.length_b   1.000
_cell.length_c   1.000
_cell.angle_alpha   90.00
_cell.angle_beta   90.00
_cell.angle_gamma   90.00
#
_symmetry.space_group_name_H-M   'P 1'
#
loop_
_entity.id
_entity.type
_entity.pdbx_description
1 polymer ?
#
loop_
_entity_poly.entity_id
_entity_poly.type
_entity_poly.pdbx_seq_one_letter_code
_entity_poly.pdbx_strand_id
1 'polypeptide(L)'
;MATIDSLLFNISSFIAGLFLLEYGADKFIDHTAIVAKRLNVSPTLVGLLTCGAEWEELVVIIVALSQKKSNMALGNLIGSSVANILASFSLGLLFMKKAEFDRSSKIYSSALLGLTTVFLLLLIAFRGSSFQWFGGILLIVAFVVYVISVTSLIYRGTLTAPEDSDSDSSDDDRAVQATKSKGWTSDKGHQLNLLDPSPKKMIKAQKQSKAVKVINKRPKTMRQHVFQLALGLAALLVSSYIIAHSASTIGHELALSGTVVGTTILSLATTLPEKFVAILGGARHQPGIMVANTVGSNIFLVTLCGGVLFVWGDASQLQVGFTLFEATVMWLSAVVIFGIVLMGGRRWMGVVMLVGYVAFLVVEILNGRELDDE
;
A
#
# COMPACT_ATOMS: atom_id res chain seq x y z
N MET A 1 -0.30 -36.40 -14.13
CA MET A 1 -0.09 -36.32 -12.64
C MET A 1 1.00 -35.31 -12.27
N ALA A 2 2.15 -35.26 -12.95
CA ALA A 2 3.22 -34.32 -12.66
C ALA A 2 2.78 -32.83 -12.78
N THR A 3 1.97 -32.49 -13.77
CA THR A 3 1.45 -31.12 -13.97
C THR A 3 0.51 -30.64 -12.85
N ILE A 4 -0.37 -31.53 -12.35
CA ILE A 4 -1.30 -31.18 -11.25
C ILE A 4 -0.52 -30.98 -9.94
N ASP A 5 0.48 -31.79 -9.64
CA ASP A 5 1.32 -31.66 -8.46
C ASP A 5 2.13 -30.37 -8.52
N SER A 6 2.73 -30.05 -9.69
CA SER A 6 3.41 -28.76 -9.92
C SER A 6 2.48 -27.57 -9.71
N LEU A 7 1.26 -27.60 -10.26
CA LEU A 7 0.30 -26.51 -10.10
C LEU A 7 -0.10 -26.32 -8.63
N LEU A 8 -0.43 -27.40 -7.92
CA LEU A 8 -0.79 -27.37 -6.51
C LEU A 8 0.36 -26.84 -5.64
N PHE A 9 1.59 -27.28 -5.93
CA PHE A 9 2.78 -26.78 -5.23
C PHE A 9 2.96 -25.27 -5.43
N ASN A 10 2.84 -24.80 -6.69
CA ASN A 10 3.03 -23.38 -6.99
C ASN A 10 1.88 -22.51 -6.42
N ILE A 11 0.63 -22.98 -6.44
CA ILE A 11 -0.48 -22.28 -5.77
C ILE A 11 -0.23 -22.18 -4.26
N SER A 12 0.18 -23.29 -3.63
CA SER A 12 0.48 -23.30 -2.19
C SER A 12 1.65 -22.39 -1.84
N SER A 13 2.70 -22.40 -2.66
CA SER A 13 3.88 -21.54 -2.52
C SER A 13 3.52 -20.06 -2.71
N PHE A 14 2.67 -19.74 -3.69
CA PHE A 14 2.17 -18.39 -3.93
C PHE A 14 1.40 -17.86 -2.71
N ILE A 15 0.46 -18.65 -2.17
CA ILE A 15 -0.31 -18.28 -0.99
C ILE A 15 0.61 -18.10 0.24
N ALA A 16 1.53 -19.03 0.48
CA ALA A 16 2.50 -18.91 1.57
C ALA A 16 3.41 -17.68 1.40
N GLY A 17 3.79 -17.39 0.16
CA GLY A 17 4.55 -16.20 -0.22
C GLY A 17 3.81 -14.90 0.15
N LEU A 18 2.50 -14.82 -0.08
CA LEU A 18 1.69 -13.64 0.29
C LEU A 18 1.70 -13.39 1.81
N PHE A 19 1.50 -14.42 2.64
CA PHE A 19 1.60 -14.26 4.08
C PHE A 19 2.99 -13.81 4.55
N LEU A 20 4.05 -14.33 3.91
CA LEU A 20 5.41 -13.92 4.21
C LEU A 20 5.71 -12.50 3.73
N LEU A 21 5.13 -12.09 2.58
CA LEU A 21 5.24 -10.73 2.04
C LEU A 21 4.64 -9.72 3.02
N GLU A 22 3.41 -9.94 3.45
CA GLU A 22 2.71 -9.10 4.41
C GLU A 22 3.47 -9.00 5.74
N TYR A 23 3.90 -10.14 6.29
CA TYR A 23 4.73 -10.14 7.49
C TYR A 23 6.03 -9.34 7.32
N GLY A 24 6.69 -9.46 6.16
CA GLY A 24 7.91 -8.74 5.81
C GLY A 24 7.67 -7.23 5.72
N ALA A 25 6.59 -6.83 5.04
CA ALA A 25 6.18 -5.44 4.87
C ALA A 25 5.89 -4.76 6.22
N ASP A 26 5.05 -5.37 7.05
CA ASP A 26 4.76 -4.88 8.41
C ASP A 26 6.03 -4.64 9.22
N LYS A 27 6.92 -5.65 9.26
CA LYS A 27 8.18 -5.53 10.00
C LYS A 27 9.10 -4.45 9.44
N PHE A 28 9.17 -4.34 8.12
CA PHE A 28 9.99 -3.33 7.45
C PHE A 28 9.46 -1.92 7.72
N ILE A 29 8.16 -1.69 7.55
CA ILE A 29 7.50 -0.39 7.74
C ILE A 29 7.58 0.05 9.21
N ASP A 30 7.13 -0.77 10.15
CA ASP A 30 7.12 -0.48 11.58
C ASP A 30 8.50 -0.08 12.08
N HIS A 31 9.51 -0.87 11.73
CA HIS A 31 10.85 -0.62 12.22
C HIS A 31 11.57 0.50 11.46
N THR A 32 11.23 0.75 10.20
CA THR A 32 11.67 1.94 9.46
C THR A 32 11.16 3.21 10.14
N ALA A 33 9.87 3.26 10.51
CA ALA A 33 9.27 4.39 11.21
C ALA A 33 9.96 4.66 12.56
N ILE A 34 10.21 3.61 13.37
CA ILE A 34 10.89 3.75 14.67
C ILE A 34 12.33 4.21 14.51
N VAL A 35 13.07 3.64 13.56
CA VAL A 35 14.47 4.01 13.28
C VAL A 35 14.54 5.45 12.78
N ALA A 36 13.68 5.85 11.86
CA ALA A 36 13.60 7.21 11.33
C ALA A 36 13.29 8.23 12.44
N LYS A 37 12.32 7.93 13.32
CA LYS A 37 11.99 8.77 14.49
C LYS A 37 13.18 8.94 15.44
N ARG A 38 13.97 7.89 15.67
CA ARG A 38 15.19 7.95 16.51
C ARG A 38 16.35 8.69 15.83
N LEU A 39 16.35 8.79 14.51
CA LEU A 39 17.29 9.60 13.73
C LEU A 39 16.83 11.05 13.55
N ASN A 40 15.79 11.48 14.26
CA ASN A 40 15.18 12.82 14.17
C ASN A 40 14.62 13.16 12.77
N VAL A 41 14.23 12.17 11.99
CA VAL A 41 13.45 12.40 10.76
C VAL A 41 12.07 12.91 11.16
N SER A 42 11.54 13.90 10.42
CA SER A 42 10.24 14.49 10.77
C SER A 42 9.13 13.43 10.75
N PRO A 43 8.23 13.40 11.75
CA PRO A 43 7.10 12.47 11.77
C PRO A 43 6.23 12.53 10.51
N THR A 44 6.05 13.71 9.95
CA THR A 44 5.32 13.94 8.71
C THR A 44 5.93 13.22 7.51
N LEU A 45 7.27 13.28 7.39
CA LEU A 45 7.98 12.59 6.30
C LEU A 45 7.89 11.07 6.49
N VAL A 46 8.02 10.60 7.74
CA VAL A 46 7.88 9.17 8.05
C VAL A 46 6.48 8.70 7.67
N GLY A 47 5.41 9.37 8.15
CA GLY A 47 4.03 9.02 7.82
C GLY A 47 3.78 9.03 6.32
N LEU A 48 4.29 9.99 5.56
CA LEU A 48 4.13 10.05 4.11
C LEU A 48 4.81 8.89 3.38
N LEU A 49 5.96 8.42 3.90
CA LEU A 49 6.71 7.31 3.32
C LEU A 49 6.21 5.93 3.79
N THR A 50 5.41 5.86 4.84
CA THR A 50 4.83 4.62 5.35
C THR A 50 3.34 4.49 5.01
N CYS A 51 2.61 5.60 4.98
CA CYS A 51 1.20 5.66 4.62
C CYS A 51 1.02 5.67 3.10
N GLY A 52 0.55 4.58 2.53
CA GLY A 52 0.32 4.48 1.09
C GLY A 52 1.60 4.29 0.26
N ALA A 53 2.73 3.98 0.87
CA ALA A 53 3.93 3.55 0.14
C ALA A 53 3.96 2.03 0.06
N GLU A 54 3.68 1.49 -1.09
CA GLU A 54 3.62 0.05 -1.35
C GLU A 54 5.03 -0.52 -1.57
N TRP A 55 5.79 -0.65 -0.48
CA TRP A 55 7.15 -1.18 -0.54
C TRP A 55 7.20 -2.63 -1.00
N GLU A 56 6.18 -3.42 -0.67
CA GLU A 56 6.03 -4.79 -1.17
C GLU A 56 5.92 -4.82 -2.68
N GLU A 57 5.11 -3.95 -3.28
CA GLU A 57 4.97 -3.85 -4.73
C GLU A 57 6.28 -3.46 -5.41
N LEU A 58 7.01 -2.50 -4.83
CA LEU A 58 8.32 -2.11 -5.35
C LEU A 58 9.28 -3.30 -5.33
N VAL A 59 9.31 -4.08 -4.26
CA VAL A 59 10.21 -5.24 -4.15
C VAL A 59 9.77 -6.35 -5.11
N VAL A 60 8.47 -6.60 -5.27
CA VAL A 60 7.94 -7.55 -6.27
C VAL A 60 8.37 -7.15 -7.68
N ILE A 61 8.25 -5.88 -8.04
CA ILE A 61 8.69 -5.34 -9.34
C ILE A 61 10.21 -5.52 -9.53
N ILE A 62 11.02 -5.14 -8.55
CA ILE A 62 12.49 -5.30 -8.59
C ILE A 62 12.87 -6.77 -8.79
N VAL A 63 12.24 -7.68 -8.07
CA VAL A 63 12.51 -9.11 -8.18
C VAL A 63 12.06 -9.66 -9.53
N ALA A 64 10.89 -9.27 -10.04
CA ALA A 64 10.44 -9.66 -11.39
C ALA A 64 11.40 -9.15 -12.48
N LEU A 65 11.88 -7.92 -12.37
CA LEU A 65 12.89 -7.37 -13.28
C LEU A 65 14.22 -8.14 -13.21
N SER A 66 14.67 -8.53 -12.01
CA SER A 66 15.87 -9.34 -11.83
C SER A 66 15.74 -10.72 -12.47
N GLN A 67 14.53 -11.26 -12.57
CA GLN A 67 14.19 -12.49 -13.27
C GLN A 67 13.93 -12.28 -14.77
N LYS A 68 14.17 -11.09 -15.31
CA LYS A 68 13.92 -10.72 -16.71
C LYS A 68 12.45 -10.88 -17.14
N LYS A 69 11.51 -10.60 -16.23
CA LYS A 69 10.05 -10.67 -16.45
C LYS A 69 9.44 -9.25 -16.46
N SER A 70 9.93 -8.38 -17.34
CA SER A 70 9.53 -6.97 -17.37
C SER A 70 8.06 -6.77 -17.75
N ASN A 71 7.49 -7.64 -18.60
CA ASN A 71 6.08 -7.65 -18.94
C ASN A 71 5.19 -7.97 -17.73
N MET A 72 5.57 -8.95 -16.91
CA MET A 72 4.85 -9.29 -15.68
C MET A 72 4.96 -8.15 -14.63
N ALA A 73 6.11 -7.50 -14.53
CA ALA A 73 6.30 -6.35 -13.64
C ALA A 73 5.42 -5.15 -14.07
N LEU A 74 5.34 -4.88 -15.38
CA LEU A 74 4.46 -3.84 -15.93
C LEU A 74 2.99 -4.18 -15.68
N GLY A 75 2.60 -5.43 -15.95
CA GLY A 75 1.25 -5.91 -15.68
C GLY A 75 0.88 -5.75 -14.20
N ASN A 76 1.77 -6.15 -13.28
CA ASN A 76 1.54 -5.96 -11.84
C ASN A 76 1.34 -4.48 -11.49
N LEU A 77 2.19 -3.58 -11.97
CA LEU A 77 2.07 -2.14 -11.71
C LEU A 77 0.71 -1.59 -12.15
N ILE A 78 0.30 -1.88 -13.40
CA ILE A 78 -0.95 -1.38 -13.95
C ILE A 78 -2.14 -2.05 -13.24
N GLY A 79 -2.07 -3.38 -13.05
CA GLY A 79 -3.12 -4.14 -12.38
C GLY A 79 -3.34 -3.68 -10.93
N SER A 80 -2.26 -3.47 -10.17
CA SER A 80 -2.34 -2.94 -8.79
C SER A 80 -2.92 -1.53 -8.77
N SER A 81 -2.52 -0.66 -9.71
CA SER A 81 -3.11 0.68 -9.82
C SER A 81 -4.62 0.65 -10.09
N VAL A 82 -5.06 -0.21 -11.01
CA VAL A 82 -6.48 -0.40 -11.32
C VAL A 82 -7.23 -1.03 -10.14
N ALA A 83 -6.64 -2.07 -9.50
CA ALA A 83 -7.22 -2.76 -8.36
C ALA A 83 -7.40 -1.83 -7.14
N ASN A 84 -6.42 -0.98 -6.85
CA ASN A 84 -6.49 -0.02 -5.75
C ASN A 84 -7.64 0.98 -5.92
N ILE A 85 -7.90 1.43 -7.15
CA ILE A 85 -8.97 2.38 -7.43
C ILE A 85 -10.31 1.65 -7.61
N LEU A 86 -10.40 0.72 -8.58
CA LEU A 86 -11.68 0.14 -8.96
C LEU A 86 -12.17 -0.93 -7.98
N ALA A 87 -11.26 -1.64 -7.27
CA ALA A 87 -11.65 -2.61 -6.25
C ALA A 87 -11.55 -2.03 -4.85
N SER A 88 -10.36 -1.66 -4.35
CA SER A 88 -10.17 -1.26 -2.95
C SER A 88 -11.00 -0.05 -2.56
N PHE A 89 -10.87 1.07 -3.26
CA PHE A 89 -11.66 2.28 -2.98
C PHE A 89 -13.16 2.05 -3.13
N SER A 90 -13.58 1.26 -4.13
CA SER A 90 -14.98 0.90 -4.34
C SER A 90 -15.57 0.13 -3.17
N LEU A 91 -14.82 -0.87 -2.64
CA LEU A 91 -15.23 -1.65 -1.46
C LEU A 91 -15.45 -0.72 -0.26
N GLY A 92 -14.58 0.25 -0.03
CA GLY A 92 -14.78 1.25 1.02
C GLY A 92 -16.06 2.08 0.81
N LEU A 93 -16.36 2.51 -0.42
CA LEU A 93 -17.59 3.24 -0.72
C LEU A 93 -18.86 2.43 -0.46
N LEU A 94 -18.83 1.09 -0.58
CA LEU A 94 -20.00 0.24 -0.29
C LEU A 94 -20.47 0.35 1.16
N PHE A 95 -19.60 0.68 2.09
CA PHE A 95 -19.96 0.86 3.50
C PHE A 95 -20.49 2.26 3.82
N MET A 96 -20.38 3.22 2.89
CA MET A 96 -20.84 4.60 3.07
C MET A 96 -22.11 4.90 2.29
N LYS A 97 -23.11 5.55 2.91
CA LYS A 97 -24.27 6.08 2.17
C LYS A 97 -23.87 7.29 1.33
N LYS A 98 -23.08 8.18 1.91
CA LYS A 98 -22.52 9.39 1.30
C LYS A 98 -21.13 9.61 1.89
N ALA A 99 -20.14 9.85 1.04
CA ALA A 99 -18.80 10.25 1.41
C ALA A 99 -18.54 11.69 0.97
N GLU A 100 -18.18 12.53 1.90
CA GLU A 100 -17.74 13.90 1.63
C GLU A 100 -16.23 13.98 1.81
N PHE A 101 -15.56 14.57 0.83
CA PHE A 101 -14.12 14.62 0.80
C PHE A 101 -13.62 16.04 1.07
N ASP A 102 -12.61 16.15 1.89
CA ASP A 102 -11.97 17.39 2.27
C ASP A 102 -11.13 18.01 1.14
N ARG A 103 -10.56 19.17 1.39
CA ARG A 103 -9.70 19.87 0.44
C ARG A 103 -8.42 19.09 0.15
N SER A 104 -7.86 18.41 1.15
CA SER A 104 -6.65 17.61 0.99
C SER A 104 -6.87 16.43 0.04
N SER A 105 -7.98 15.70 0.20
CA SER A 105 -8.38 14.61 -0.70
C SER A 105 -8.50 15.08 -2.16
N LYS A 106 -9.04 16.29 -2.39
CA LYS A 106 -9.16 16.86 -3.74
C LYS A 106 -7.80 17.19 -4.36
N ILE A 107 -6.87 17.71 -3.58
CA ILE A 107 -5.49 18.02 -4.02
C ILE A 107 -4.75 16.72 -4.33
N TYR A 108 -4.81 15.72 -3.44
CA TYR A 108 -4.15 14.43 -3.66
C TYR A 108 -4.68 13.71 -4.90
N SER A 109 -6.00 13.66 -5.10
CA SER A 109 -6.60 13.02 -6.28
C SER A 109 -6.29 13.75 -7.58
N SER A 110 -6.15 15.10 -7.56
CA SER A 110 -5.72 15.86 -8.73
C SER A 110 -4.24 15.59 -9.07
N ALA A 111 -3.38 15.46 -8.06
CA ALA A 111 -1.98 15.09 -8.24
C ALA A 111 -1.86 13.68 -8.84
N LEU A 112 -2.64 12.71 -8.33
CA LEU A 112 -2.70 11.37 -8.91
C LEU A 112 -3.05 11.41 -10.40
N LEU A 113 -4.14 12.11 -10.77
CA LEU A 113 -4.55 12.21 -12.17
C LEU A 113 -3.45 12.82 -13.05
N GLY A 114 -2.79 13.88 -12.56
CA GLY A 114 -1.67 14.51 -13.27
C GLY A 114 -0.49 13.55 -13.46
N LEU A 115 -0.06 12.87 -12.39
CA LEU A 115 1.07 11.95 -12.44
C LEU A 115 0.75 10.69 -13.26
N THR A 116 -0.47 10.15 -13.17
CA THR A 116 -0.90 9.03 -14.03
C THR A 116 -0.94 9.44 -15.51
N THR A 117 -1.34 10.68 -15.80
CA THR A 117 -1.28 11.21 -17.18
C THR A 117 0.16 11.32 -17.68
N VAL A 118 1.08 11.81 -16.84
CA VAL A 118 2.52 11.87 -17.18
C VAL A 118 3.06 10.45 -17.42
N PHE A 119 2.76 9.50 -16.54
CA PHE A 119 3.18 8.11 -16.70
C PHE A 119 2.67 7.52 -18.02
N LEU A 120 1.38 7.71 -18.35
CA LEU A 120 0.78 7.23 -19.59
C LEU A 120 1.48 7.83 -20.82
N LEU A 121 1.72 9.14 -20.82
CA LEU A 121 2.41 9.82 -21.93
C LEU A 121 3.84 9.31 -22.11
N LEU A 122 4.58 9.11 -21.02
CA LEU A 122 5.93 8.55 -21.05
C LEU A 122 5.93 7.10 -21.51
N LEU A 123 4.95 6.30 -21.07
CA LEU A 123 4.80 4.92 -21.51
C LEU A 123 4.54 4.84 -23.02
N ILE A 124 3.67 5.69 -23.57
CA ILE A 124 3.42 5.75 -25.02
C ILE A 124 4.64 6.26 -25.79
N ALA A 125 5.33 7.29 -25.27
CA ALA A 125 6.43 7.92 -25.96
C ALA A 125 7.73 7.10 -25.97
N PHE A 126 8.01 6.38 -24.88
CA PHE A 126 9.32 5.76 -24.67
C PHE A 126 9.30 4.22 -24.62
N ARG A 127 8.12 3.57 -24.70
CA ARG A 127 8.06 2.09 -24.71
C ARG A 127 8.85 1.53 -25.89
N GLY A 128 9.71 0.55 -25.63
CA GLY A 128 10.54 -0.06 -26.65
C GLY A 128 11.65 0.83 -27.19
N SER A 129 11.84 2.04 -26.64
CA SER A 129 12.91 2.95 -27.01
C SER A 129 14.14 2.75 -26.13
N SER A 130 15.32 2.85 -26.71
CA SER A 130 16.59 2.90 -25.96
C SER A 130 16.68 4.07 -24.98
N PHE A 131 15.79 5.04 -25.07
CA PHE A 131 15.71 6.21 -24.17
C PHE A 131 14.68 6.06 -23.05
N GLN A 132 14.05 4.89 -22.86
CA GLN A 132 13.05 4.67 -21.80
C GLN A 132 13.59 5.00 -20.39
N TRP A 133 14.88 4.78 -20.13
CA TRP A 133 15.53 5.11 -18.86
C TRP A 133 15.41 6.60 -18.48
N PHE A 134 15.37 7.49 -19.48
CA PHE A 134 15.15 8.92 -19.23
C PHE A 134 13.75 9.19 -18.69
N GLY A 135 12.72 8.54 -19.25
CA GLY A 135 11.36 8.57 -18.72
C GLY A 135 11.30 8.04 -17.27
N GLY A 136 12.05 6.98 -16.97
CA GLY A 136 12.16 6.43 -15.64
C GLY A 136 12.78 7.40 -14.63
N ILE A 137 13.88 8.06 -14.98
CA ILE A 137 14.49 9.09 -14.12
C ILE A 137 13.50 10.24 -13.87
N LEU A 138 12.77 10.68 -14.92
CA LEU A 138 11.78 11.75 -14.78
C LEU A 138 10.68 11.38 -13.79
N LEU A 139 10.19 10.13 -13.80
CA LEU A 139 9.19 9.63 -12.86
C LEU A 139 9.73 9.57 -11.44
N ILE A 140 10.96 9.10 -11.23
CA ILE A 140 11.60 9.08 -9.90
C ILE A 140 11.76 10.51 -9.36
N VAL A 141 12.19 11.45 -10.20
CA VAL A 141 12.29 12.88 -9.84
C VAL A 141 10.90 13.43 -9.49
N ALA A 142 9.86 13.10 -10.28
CA ALA A 142 8.49 13.49 -9.98
C ALA A 142 8.01 12.98 -8.62
N PHE A 143 8.37 11.73 -8.25
CA PHE A 143 8.11 11.20 -6.91
C PHE A 143 8.78 12.02 -5.82
N VAL A 144 10.07 12.31 -5.94
CA VAL A 144 10.81 13.12 -4.96
C VAL A 144 10.21 14.51 -4.82
N VAL A 145 9.88 15.17 -5.93
CA VAL A 145 9.22 16.49 -5.93
C VAL A 145 7.84 16.41 -5.28
N TYR A 146 7.07 15.36 -5.54
CA TYR A 146 5.78 15.13 -4.87
C TYR A 146 5.94 15.01 -3.36
N VAL A 147 6.85 14.15 -2.88
CA VAL A 147 7.11 13.94 -1.44
C VAL A 147 7.52 15.25 -0.76
N ILE A 148 8.46 16.00 -1.35
CA ILE A 148 8.92 17.28 -0.80
C ILE A 148 7.76 18.30 -0.77
N SER A 149 6.97 18.37 -1.84
CA SER A 149 5.86 19.32 -1.97
C SER A 149 4.77 19.04 -0.92
N VAL A 150 4.34 17.78 -0.80
CA VAL A 150 3.32 17.38 0.18
C VAL A 150 3.82 17.58 1.60
N THR A 151 5.05 17.19 1.92
CA THR A 151 5.67 17.43 3.23
C THR A 151 5.67 18.92 3.58
N SER A 152 6.05 19.79 2.63
CA SER A 152 6.04 21.24 2.83
C SER A 152 4.64 21.81 3.06
N LEU A 153 3.64 21.31 2.32
CA LEU A 153 2.24 21.75 2.46
C LEU A 153 1.61 21.30 3.76
N ILE A 154 1.94 20.09 4.25
CA ILE A 154 1.53 19.60 5.58
C ILE A 154 2.19 20.43 6.67
N TYR A 155 3.51 20.71 6.56
CA TYR A 155 4.23 21.53 7.53
C TYR A 155 3.67 22.95 7.62
N ARG A 156 3.20 23.52 6.50
CA ARG A 156 2.53 24.84 6.45
C ARG A 156 1.08 24.80 6.94
N GLY A 157 0.54 23.63 7.33
CA GLY A 157 -0.85 23.47 7.77
C GLY A 157 -1.88 23.59 6.65
N THR A 158 -1.46 23.55 5.39
CA THR A 158 -2.36 23.63 4.22
C THR A 158 -3.01 22.29 3.90
N LEU A 159 -2.32 21.19 4.19
CA LEU A 159 -2.79 19.81 4.02
C LEU A 159 -2.80 19.09 5.35
N THR A 160 -3.75 18.17 5.52
CA THR A 160 -3.76 17.18 6.60
C THR A 160 -2.84 16.03 6.22
N ALA A 161 -2.02 15.57 7.20
CA ALA A 161 -1.22 14.37 7.00
C ALA A 161 -2.14 13.16 6.78
N PRO A 162 -1.76 12.19 5.93
CA PRO A 162 -2.41 10.90 5.89
C PRO A 162 -2.37 10.27 7.28
N GLU A 163 -3.52 9.83 7.78
CA GLU A 163 -3.61 9.11 9.05
C GLU A 163 -3.53 7.61 8.77
N ASP A 164 -2.65 6.89 9.47
CA ASP A 164 -2.60 5.44 9.43
C ASP A 164 -3.86 4.87 10.10
N SER A 165 -4.54 3.93 9.43
CA SER A 165 -5.67 3.21 10.01
C SER A 165 -5.26 2.31 11.18
N ASP A 166 -3.98 1.99 11.28
CA ASP A 166 -3.34 1.10 12.26
C ASP A 166 -2.55 1.84 13.33
N SER A 167 -2.97 3.05 13.72
CA SER A 167 -2.47 3.68 14.94
C SER A 167 -2.97 2.94 16.20
N ASP A 168 -2.87 1.61 16.21
CA ASP A 168 -2.63 0.87 17.42
C ASP A 168 -1.23 1.28 17.88
N SER A 169 -1.23 2.36 18.68
CA SER A 169 -0.05 2.83 19.38
C SER A 169 0.72 1.61 19.87
N SER A 170 1.87 1.33 19.23
CA SER A 170 2.81 0.36 19.74
C SER A 170 3.01 0.67 21.23
N ASP A 171 2.92 -0.35 22.09
CA ASP A 171 3.00 -0.23 23.56
C ASP A 171 4.20 0.61 24.05
N ASP A 172 5.17 0.91 23.19
CA ASP A 172 6.33 1.76 23.47
C ASP A 172 5.99 3.27 23.60
N ASP A 173 4.96 3.80 22.88
CA ASP A 173 4.60 5.23 22.99
C ASP A 173 3.79 5.55 24.24
N ARG A 174 3.07 4.59 24.83
CA ARG A 174 2.39 4.76 26.14
C ARG A 174 3.36 4.88 27.31
N ALA A 175 4.53 4.26 27.21
CA ALA A 175 5.57 4.36 28.24
C ALA A 175 6.22 5.75 28.31
N VAL A 176 6.35 6.45 27.17
CA VAL A 176 6.97 7.78 27.10
C VAL A 176 6.00 8.89 27.52
N GLN A 177 4.70 8.76 27.27
CA GLN A 177 3.70 9.74 27.73
C GLN A 177 3.39 9.63 29.22
N ALA A 178 3.44 8.42 29.79
CA ALA A 178 3.23 8.24 31.24
C ALA A 178 4.35 8.84 32.10
N THR A 179 5.57 8.98 31.56
CA THR A 179 6.71 9.60 32.26
C THR A 179 6.71 11.13 32.20
N LYS A 180 6.06 11.75 31.20
CA LYS A 180 5.97 13.22 31.09
C LYS A 180 4.84 13.85 31.91
N SER A 181 3.87 13.08 32.41
CA SER A 181 2.74 13.60 33.20
C SER A 181 2.93 13.53 34.71
N LYS A 182 4.09 13.07 35.19
CA LYS A 182 4.46 13.04 36.62
C LYS A 182 5.49 14.10 37.01
N GLY A 183 5.31 15.31 36.55
CA GLY A 183 6.06 16.45 36.98
C GLY A 183 5.12 17.56 37.48
N TRP A 184 5.06 17.69 38.79
CA TRP A 184 4.58 18.85 39.55
C TRP A 184 3.05 19.01 39.71
N THR A 185 2.57 18.65 40.88
CA THR A 185 1.93 19.57 41.83
C THR A 185 2.01 18.95 43.23
N SER A 186 2.72 19.65 44.07
CA SER A 186 2.74 19.50 45.54
C SER A 186 1.47 20.12 46.11
N ASP A 187 0.98 19.47 47.13
CA ASP A 187 0.41 20.01 48.35
C ASP A 187 -1.08 19.90 48.63
N LYS A 188 -1.26 19.47 49.87
CA LYS A 188 -2.38 19.53 50.82
C LYS A 188 -3.25 18.33 51.01
N GLY A 189 -2.97 17.76 52.17
CA GLY A 189 -3.61 16.64 52.82
C GLY A 189 -5.11 16.78 53.03
N HIS A 190 -5.73 15.60 53.08
CA HIS A 190 -6.85 15.34 53.99
C HIS A 190 -6.90 13.86 54.38
N GLN A 191 -7.13 13.67 55.65
CA GLN A 191 -7.13 12.42 56.42
C GLN A 191 -8.16 11.38 55.97
N LEU A 192 -7.74 10.15 56.18
CA LEU A 192 -8.49 8.92 56.51
C LEU A 192 -10.02 8.99 56.58
N ASN A 193 -10.64 8.05 55.89
CA ASN A 193 -11.66 7.21 56.50
C ASN A 193 -11.60 5.79 55.87
N LEU A 194 -11.19 4.87 56.69
CA LEU A 194 -11.35 3.41 56.54
C LEU A 194 -12.82 3.07 56.76
N LEU A 195 -13.36 2.21 55.87
CA LEU A 195 -14.51 1.32 56.00
C LEU A 195 -15.50 1.50 54.86
N ASP A 196 -15.34 0.70 53.84
CA ASP A 196 -16.34 -0.16 53.22
C ASP A 196 -15.83 -0.76 51.87
N PRO A 197 -15.76 -2.08 51.65
CA PRO A 197 -15.33 -2.68 50.41
C PRO A 197 -16.51 -2.86 49.46
N SER A 198 -16.82 -1.85 48.64
CA SER A 198 -17.82 -1.99 47.59
C SER A 198 -17.23 -2.73 46.37
N PRO A 199 -18.04 -3.61 45.70
CA PRO A 199 -17.56 -4.42 44.55
C PRO A 199 -16.93 -3.64 43.40
N LYS A 200 -17.23 -2.33 43.25
CA LYS A 200 -16.67 -1.45 42.27
C LYS A 200 -15.18 -1.15 42.46
N LYS A 201 -14.64 -1.26 43.70
CA LYS A 201 -13.21 -1.10 43.98
C LYS A 201 -12.38 -2.32 43.57
N MET A 202 -12.93 -3.53 43.68
CA MET A 202 -12.24 -4.76 43.24
C MET A 202 -12.07 -4.81 41.72
N ILE A 203 -13.06 -4.36 40.93
CA ILE A 203 -12.99 -4.31 39.47
C ILE A 203 -11.95 -3.26 39.02
N LYS A 204 -11.84 -2.13 39.73
CA LYS A 204 -10.77 -1.12 39.46
C LYS A 204 -9.37 -1.64 39.81
N ALA A 205 -9.22 -2.35 40.92
CA ALA A 205 -7.94 -2.93 41.31
C ALA A 205 -7.49 -4.04 40.34
N GLN A 206 -8.44 -4.85 39.86
CA GLN A 206 -8.15 -5.91 38.88
C GLN A 206 -7.85 -5.38 37.49
N LYS A 207 -8.47 -4.25 37.06
CA LYS A 207 -8.09 -3.51 35.84
C LYS A 207 -6.72 -2.83 35.99
N GLN A 208 -6.40 -2.29 37.18
CA GLN A 208 -5.11 -1.69 37.47
C GLN A 208 -3.98 -2.73 37.54
N SER A 209 -4.25 -3.93 38.09
CA SER A 209 -3.25 -5.01 38.12
C SER A 209 -2.98 -5.62 36.73
N LYS A 210 -3.99 -5.68 35.84
CA LYS A 210 -3.78 -6.05 34.42
C LYS A 210 -3.00 -4.97 33.67
N ALA A 211 -3.27 -3.69 33.92
CA ALA A 211 -2.52 -2.58 33.34
C ALA A 211 -1.05 -2.52 33.81
N VAL A 212 -0.80 -2.88 35.08
CA VAL A 212 0.59 -2.92 35.63
C VAL A 212 1.39 -4.11 35.12
N LYS A 213 0.76 -5.23 34.72
CA LYS A 213 1.48 -6.38 34.14
C LYS A 213 1.95 -6.16 32.71
N VAL A 214 1.41 -5.15 31.99
CA VAL A 214 1.82 -4.78 30.61
C VAL A 214 3.04 -3.85 30.60
N ILE A 215 3.37 -3.19 31.71
CA ILE A 215 4.37 -2.12 31.79
C ILE A 215 5.84 -2.62 31.87
N ASN A 216 6.10 -3.93 31.90
CA ASN A 216 7.46 -4.45 32.13
C ASN A 216 8.16 -5.04 30.90
N LYS A 217 7.76 -4.66 29.68
CA LYS A 217 8.58 -4.92 28.49
C LYS A 217 9.66 -3.83 28.39
N ARG A 218 10.91 -4.23 28.58
CA ARG A 218 12.06 -3.33 28.36
C ARG A 218 12.00 -2.77 26.95
N PRO A 219 12.15 -1.45 26.76
CA PRO A 219 12.14 -0.85 25.44
C PRO A 219 13.25 -1.49 24.58
N LYS A 220 12.89 -1.91 23.38
CA LYS A 220 13.84 -2.54 22.44
C LYS A 220 14.99 -1.57 22.13
N THR A 221 16.20 -2.09 22.05
CA THR A 221 17.38 -1.30 21.70
C THR A 221 17.38 -0.94 20.21
N MET A 222 18.11 0.11 19.80
CA MET A 222 18.28 0.49 18.40
C MET A 222 18.77 -0.70 17.55
N ARG A 223 19.68 -1.51 18.06
CA ARG A 223 20.17 -2.72 17.37
C ARG A 223 19.05 -3.72 17.08
N GLN A 224 18.11 -3.89 18.01
CA GLN A 224 16.96 -4.79 17.81
C GLN A 224 16.02 -4.28 16.72
N HIS A 225 15.80 -2.96 16.64
CA HIS A 225 14.97 -2.38 15.58
C HIS A 225 15.66 -2.51 14.21
N VAL A 226 16.95 -2.23 14.11
CA VAL A 226 17.73 -2.42 12.87
C VAL A 226 17.75 -3.91 12.46
N PHE A 227 17.88 -4.83 13.40
CA PHE A 227 17.82 -6.27 13.11
C PHE A 227 16.44 -6.70 12.59
N GLN A 228 15.36 -6.21 13.22
CA GLN A 228 13.99 -6.50 12.77
C GLN A 228 13.70 -5.89 11.39
N LEU A 229 14.21 -4.69 11.12
CA LEU A 229 14.14 -4.07 9.80
C LEU A 229 14.86 -4.90 8.74
N ALA A 230 16.07 -5.36 9.03
CA ALA A 230 16.82 -6.23 8.12
C ALA A 230 16.12 -7.58 7.90
N LEU A 231 15.50 -8.14 8.95
CA LEU A 231 14.70 -9.36 8.84
C LEU A 231 13.44 -9.14 7.99
N GLY A 232 12.75 -8.00 8.17
CA GLY A 232 11.61 -7.61 7.34
C GLY A 232 12.00 -7.48 5.86
N LEU A 233 13.11 -6.80 5.57
CA LEU A 233 13.63 -6.67 4.20
C LEU A 233 14.00 -8.04 3.59
N ALA A 234 14.64 -8.92 4.36
CA ALA A 234 14.95 -10.26 3.90
C ALA A 234 13.68 -11.08 3.61
N ALA A 235 12.66 -10.98 4.47
CA ALA A 235 11.36 -11.61 4.25
C ALA A 235 10.67 -11.08 2.98
N LEU A 236 10.69 -9.75 2.75
CA LEU A 236 10.18 -9.13 1.52
C LEU A 236 10.88 -9.68 0.27
N LEU A 237 12.21 -9.76 0.25
CA LEU A 237 12.95 -10.25 -0.90
C LEU A 237 12.66 -11.73 -1.19
N VAL A 238 12.64 -12.57 -0.15
CA VAL A 238 12.37 -14.01 -0.30
C VAL A 238 10.93 -14.26 -0.75
N SER A 239 9.96 -13.59 -0.13
CA SER A 239 8.54 -13.73 -0.49
C SER A 239 8.26 -13.25 -1.90
N SER A 240 8.81 -12.10 -2.29
CA SER A 240 8.66 -11.57 -3.66
C SER A 240 9.24 -12.51 -4.71
N TYR A 241 10.39 -13.16 -4.40
CA TYR A 241 10.95 -14.18 -5.28
C TYR A 241 10.01 -15.39 -5.42
N ILE A 242 9.49 -15.91 -4.31
CA ILE A 242 8.55 -17.04 -4.31
C ILE A 242 7.29 -16.68 -5.10
N ILE A 243 6.69 -15.52 -4.84
CA ILE A 243 5.46 -15.05 -5.48
C ILE A 243 5.69 -14.88 -7.00
N ALA A 244 6.72 -14.16 -7.41
CA ALA A 244 6.99 -13.92 -8.83
C ALA A 244 7.30 -15.19 -9.60
N HIS A 245 8.01 -16.14 -8.97
CA HIS A 245 8.30 -17.45 -9.57
C HIS A 245 7.03 -18.30 -9.68
N SER A 246 6.28 -18.43 -8.59
CA SER A 246 5.05 -19.22 -8.56
C SER A 246 3.97 -18.66 -9.48
N ALA A 247 3.77 -17.33 -9.50
CA ALA A 247 2.83 -16.66 -10.39
C ALA A 247 3.17 -16.94 -11.87
N SER A 248 4.45 -16.84 -12.23
CA SER A 248 4.91 -17.13 -13.59
C SER A 248 4.67 -18.59 -13.98
N THR A 249 4.91 -19.53 -13.07
CA THR A 249 4.66 -20.96 -13.35
C THR A 249 3.17 -21.26 -13.48
N ILE A 250 2.34 -20.69 -12.59
CA ILE A 250 0.88 -20.80 -12.67
C ILE A 250 0.38 -20.23 -14.01
N GLY A 251 0.89 -19.05 -14.39
CA GLY A 251 0.55 -18.42 -15.66
C GLY A 251 0.86 -19.31 -16.86
N HIS A 252 2.06 -19.88 -16.89
CA HIS A 252 2.48 -20.81 -17.95
C HIS A 252 1.59 -22.06 -18.02
N GLU A 253 1.24 -22.66 -16.87
CA GLU A 253 0.34 -23.82 -16.81
C GLU A 253 -1.11 -23.48 -17.26
N LEU A 254 -1.52 -22.22 -17.12
CA LEU A 254 -2.83 -21.72 -17.54
C LEU A 254 -2.83 -21.10 -18.96
N ALA A 255 -1.69 -21.14 -19.66
CA ALA A 255 -1.48 -20.48 -20.95
C ALA A 255 -1.86 -18.98 -20.89
N LEU A 256 -1.34 -18.26 -19.90
CA LEU A 256 -1.52 -16.82 -19.73
C LEU A 256 -0.22 -16.09 -19.99
N SER A 257 -0.28 -14.96 -20.69
CA SER A 257 0.90 -14.10 -20.88
C SER A 257 1.41 -13.53 -19.56
N GLY A 258 2.69 -13.15 -19.51
CA GLY A 258 3.29 -12.57 -18.30
C GLY A 258 2.58 -11.29 -17.87
N THR A 259 2.12 -10.47 -18.81
CA THR A 259 1.34 -9.25 -18.51
C THR A 259 0.03 -9.60 -17.82
N VAL A 260 -0.74 -10.56 -18.37
CA VAL A 260 -2.03 -11.00 -17.78
C VAL A 260 -1.84 -11.60 -16.39
N VAL A 261 -0.78 -12.38 -16.16
CA VAL A 261 -0.43 -12.88 -14.82
C VAL A 261 -0.16 -11.72 -13.86
N GLY A 262 0.57 -10.70 -14.31
CA GLY A 262 0.85 -9.49 -13.54
C GLY A 262 -0.44 -8.71 -13.23
N THR A 263 -1.23 -8.37 -14.25
CA THR A 263 -2.44 -7.54 -14.12
C THR A 263 -3.57 -8.22 -13.34
N THR A 264 -3.63 -9.54 -13.31
CA THR A 264 -4.71 -10.28 -12.66
C THR A 264 -4.28 -10.98 -11.38
N ILE A 265 -3.51 -12.07 -11.49
CA ILE A 265 -3.19 -12.94 -10.36
C ILE A 265 -2.32 -12.18 -9.33
N LEU A 266 -1.24 -11.56 -9.81
CA LEU A 266 -0.26 -10.93 -8.95
C LEU A 266 -0.84 -9.67 -8.29
N SER A 267 -1.40 -8.77 -9.09
CA SER A 267 -1.99 -7.51 -8.59
C SER A 267 -3.18 -7.72 -7.65
N LEU A 268 -4.05 -8.72 -7.94
CA LEU A 268 -5.17 -9.02 -7.04
C LEU A 268 -4.69 -9.47 -5.67
N ALA A 269 -3.63 -10.27 -5.64
CA ALA A 269 -3.09 -10.84 -4.42
C ALA A 269 -2.29 -9.83 -3.60
N THR A 270 -1.41 -9.05 -4.22
CA THR A 270 -0.57 -8.07 -3.53
C THR A 270 -1.37 -6.88 -3.01
N THR A 271 -2.49 -6.51 -3.65
CA THR A 271 -3.37 -5.42 -3.18
C THR A 271 -4.46 -5.87 -2.18
N LEU A 272 -4.32 -7.04 -1.55
CA LEU A 272 -5.26 -7.47 -0.51
C LEU A 272 -5.25 -6.56 0.73
N PRO A 273 -4.10 -6.13 1.27
CA PRO A 273 -4.05 -5.23 2.43
C PRO A 273 -4.82 -3.93 2.18
N GLU A 274 -4.66 -3.31 1.00
CA GLU A 274 -5.34 -2.06 0.62
C GLU A 274 -6.86 -2.21 0.62
N LYS A 275 -7.36 -3.39 0.23
CA LYS A 275 -8.80 -3.70 0.27
C LYS A 275 -9.31 -3.72 1.70
N PHE A 276 -8.56 -4.29 2.63
CA PHE A 276 -8.92 -4.30 4.05
C PHE A 276 -8.88 -2.88 4.65
N VAL A 277 -7.84 -2.10 4.36
CA VAL A 277 -7.75 -0.69 4.80
C VAL A 277 -8.92 0.12 4.28
N ALA A 278 -9.27 -0.02 3.01
CA ALA A 278 -10.40 0.69 2.41
C ALA A 278 -11.75 0.28 3.03
N ILE A 279 -11.98 -1.03 3.27
CA ILE A 279 -13.19 -1.54 3.94
C ILE A 279 -13.29 -0.97 5.35
N LEU A 280 -12.20 -0.99 6.13
CA LEU A 280 -12.17 -0.46 7.49
C LEU A 280 -12.40 1.06 7.50
N GLY A 281 -11.75 1.80 6.62
CA GLY A 281 -11.97 3.23 6.44
C GLY A 281 -13.42 3.57 6.09
N GLY A 282 -14.02 2.77 5.18
CA GLY A 282 -15.44 2.88 4.83
C GLY A 282 -16.37 2.57 6.00
N ALA A 283 -16.16 1.47 6.70
CA ALA A 283 -16.96 1.06 7.85
C ALA A 283 -16.87 2.04 9.03
N ARG A 284 -15.71 2.67 9.21
CA ARG A 284 -15.49 3.73 10.22
C ARG A 284 -15.96 5.11 9.76
N HIS A 285 -16.49 5.26 8.56
CA HIS A 285 -16.93 6.51 7.97
C HIS A 285 -15.79 7.56 7.86
N GLN A 286 -14.59 7.12 7.50
CA GLN A 286 -13.38 7.93 7.35
C GLN A 286 -12.97 8.03 5.87
N PRO A 287 -13.67 8.84 5.05
CA PRO A 287 -13.39 8.93 3.62
C PRO A 287 -12.01 9.50 3.30
N GLY A 288 -11.46 10.34 4.19
CA GLY A 288 -10.11 10.89 4.05
C GLY A 288 -9.03 9.81 4.05
N ILE A 289 -9.13 8.83 4.95
CA ILE A 289 -8.19 7.69 5.03
C ILE A 289 -8.26 6.85 3.75
N MET A 290 -9.47 6.54 3.27
CA MET A 290 -9.64 5.79 2.03
C MET A 290 -8.97 6.47 0.84
N VAL A 291 -9.17 7.79 0.67
CA VAL A 291 -8.53 8.55 -0.41
C VAL A 291 -7.02 8.61 -0.21
N ALA A 292 -6.55 8.89 1.01
CA ALA A 292 -5.12 8.99 1.30
C ALA A 292 -4.39 7.68 0.97
N ASN A 293 -4.93 6.53 1.41
CA ASN A 293 -4.38 5.22 1.10
C ASN A 293 -4.40 4.97 -0.42
N THR A 294 -5.57 4.97 -1.06
CA THR A 294 -5.70 4.65 -2.49
C THR A 294 -4.88 5.57 -3.39
N VAL A 295 -4.86 6.87 -3.12
CA VAL A 295 -4.14 7.85 -3.92
C VAL A 295 -2.64 7.77 -3.66
N GLY A 296 -2.23 7.60 -2.39
CA GLY A 296 -0.83 7.46 -2.02
C GLY A 296 -0.19 6.26 -2.68
N SER A 297 -0.82 5.08 -2.57
CA SER A 297 -0.41 3.84 -3.23
C SER A 297 -0.25 4.02 -4.74
N ASN A 298 -1.23 4.61 -5.39
CA ASN A 298 -1.18 4.80 -6.84
C ASN A 298 -0.13 5.80 -7.28
N ILE A 299 0.10 6.89 -6.55
CA ILE A 299 1.20 7.83 -6.85
C ILE A 299 2.55 7.12 -6.72
N PHE A 300 2.73 6.31 -5.67
CA PHE A 300 3.94 5.51 -5.48
C PHE A 300 4.15 4.53 -6.65
N LEU A 301 3.10 3.81 -7.06
CA LEU A 301 3.15 2.88 -8.20
C LEU A 301 3.53 3.58 -9.50
N VAL A 302 2.79 4.62 -9.92
CA VAL A 302 3.01 5.25 -11.23
C VAL A 302 4.29 6.08 -11.30
N THR A 303 4.85 6.51 -10.16
CA THR A 303 6.07 7.33 -10.14
C THR A 303 7.31 6.52 -9.78
N LEU A 304 7.42 6.03 -8.55
CA LEU A 304 8.62 5.32 -8.11
C LEU A 304 8.72 3.93 -8.75
N CYS A 305 7.69 3.11 -8.66
CA CYS A 305 7.70 1.77 -9.27
C CYS A 305 7.77 1.85 -10.80
N GLY A 306 7.00 2.74 -11.43
CA GLY A 306 7.06 3.00 -12.86
C GLY A 306 8.43 3.53 -13.30
N GLY A 307 9.04 4.38 -12.47
CA GLY A 307 10.39 4.89 -12.71
C GLY A 307 11.43 3.78 -12.68
N VAL A 308 11.40 2.89 -11.68
CA VAL A 308 12.30 1.73 -11.59
C VAL A 308 12.08 0.79 -12.77
N LEU A 309 10.83 0.54 -13.15
CA LEU A 309 10.48 -0.29 -14.30
C LEU A 309 11.10 0.27 -15.61
N PHE A 310 11.02 1.57 -15.86
CA PHE A 310 11.59 2.18 -17.04
C PHE A 310 13.13 2.26 -17.02
N VAL A 311 13.74 2.38 -15.84
CA VAL A 311 15.22 2.41 -15.73
C VAL A 311 15.82 1.02 -15.93
N TRP A 312 15.18 -0.03 -15.42
CA TRP A 312 15.76 -1.38 -15.35
C TRP A 312 15.06 -2.41 -16.24
N GLY A 313 13.83 -2.14 -16.67
CA GLY A 313 13.04 -3.07 -17.50
C GLY A 313 13.61 -3.21 -18.93
N ASP A 314 13.41 -4.39 -19.48
CA ASP A 314 13.78 -4.69 -20.87
C ASP A 314 12.82 -4.01 -21.85
N ALA A 315 13.36 -3.16 -22.71
CA ALA A 315 12.58 -2.37 -23.66
C ALA A 315 11.76 -3.22 -24.63
N SER A 316 12.29 -4.35 -25.07
CA SER A 316 11.60 -5.25 -25.99
C SER A 316 10.39 -5.92 -25.33
N GLN A 317 10.54 -6.38 -24.10
CA GLN A 317 9.44 -6.97 -23.35
C GLN A 317 8.36 -5.94 -23.01
N LEU A 318 8.75 -4.72 -22.63
CA LEU A 318 7.81 -3.62 -22.36
C LEU A 318 7.02 -3.21 -23.61
N GLN A 319 7.61 -3.36 -24.80
CA GLN A 319 6.94 -3.07 -26.06
C GLN A 319 5.86 -4.11 -26.39
N VAL A 320 6.16 -5.38 -26.21
CA VAL A 320 5.27 -6.50 -26.56
C VAL A 320 4.19 -6.69 -25.51
N GLY A 321 4.56 -6.62 -24.22
CA GLY A 321 3.64 -6.91 -23.10
C GLY A 321 2.66 -5.78 -22.78
N PHE A 322 2.65 -4.67 -23.52
CA PHE A 322 1.79 -3.52 -23.24
C PHE A 322 0.73 -3.34 -24.30
N THR A 323 -0.53 -3.32 -23.88
CA THR A 323 -1.64 -2.87 -24.73
C THR A 323 -2.13 -1.48 -24.28
N LEU A 324 -2.68 -0.71 -25.21
CA LEU A 324 -3.30 0.58 -24.90
C LEU A 324 -4.54 0.42 -24.02
N PHE A 325 -5.14 -0.77 -23.99
CA PHE A 325 -6.32 -1.08 -23.19
C PHE A 325 -6.02 -0.93 -21.70
N GLU A 326 -5.02 -1.64 -21.17
CA GLU A 326 -4.68 -1.64 -19.74
C GLU A 326 -4.31 -0.22 -19.25
N ALA A 327 -3.48 0.49 -20.02
CA ALA A 327 -3.09 1.86 -19.67
C ALA A 327 -4.26 2.85 -19.74
N THR A 328 -5.18 2.66 -20.70
CA THR A 328 -6.39 3.49 -20.78
C THR A 328 -7.31 3.22 -19.59
N VAL A 329 -7.50 1.97 -19.18
CA VAL A 329 -8.31 1.61 -18.00
C VAL A 329 -7.67 2.19 -16.74
N MET A 330 -6.34 2.09 -16.57
CA MET A 330 -5.62 2.71 -15.46
C MET A 330 -5.84 4.22 -15.41
N TRP A 331 -5.70 4.92 -16.54
CA TRP A 331 -5.92 6.36 -16.61
C TRP A 331 -7.39 6.73 -16.34
N LEU A 332 -8.35 6.00 -16.93
CA LEU A 332 -9.77 6.21 -16.68
C LEU A 332 -10.13 5.98 -15.21
N SER A 333 -9.52 5.00 -14.55
CA SER A 333 -9.74 4.78 -13.11
C SER A 333 -9.29 5.99 -12.28
N ALA A 334 -8.17 6.63 -12.65
CA ALA A 334 -7.71 7.87 -12.01
C ALA A 334 -8.67 9.06 -12.28
N VAL A 335 -9.25 9.16 -13.48
CA VAL A 335 -10.31 10.15 -13.78
C VAL A 335 -11.55 9.89 -12.93
N VAL A 336 -11.98 8.64 -12.79
CA VAL A 336 -13.17 8.24 -12.01
C VAL A 336 -13.00 8.59 -10.53
N ILE A 337 -11.88 8.22 -9.90
CA ILE A 337 -11.67 8.57 -8.48
C ILE A 337 -11.60 10.08 -8.29
N PHE A 338 -10.94 10.82 -9.17
CA PHE A 338 -10.90 12.29 -9.13
C PHE A 338 -12.30 12.88 -9.23
N GLY A 339 -13.14 12.42 -10.17
CA GLY A 339 -14.51 12.84 -10.31
C GLY A 339 -15.36 12.56 -9.08
N ILE A 340 -15.23 11.37 -8.48
CA ILE A 340 -15.94 10.99 -7.25
C ILE A 340 -15.50 11.87 -6.07
N VAL A 341 -14.21 12.17 -5.94
CA VAL A 341 -13.70 13.03 -4.87
C VAL A 341 -14.21 14.47 -5.01
N LEU A 342 -14.40 14.95 -6.24
CA LEU A 342 -14.97 16.28 -6.47
C LEU A 342 -16.49 16.36 -6.19
N MET A 343 -17.26 15.36 -6.64
CA MET A 343 -18.72 15.35 -6.57
C MET A 343 -19.28 14.78 -5.25
N GLY A 344 -18.43 14.06 -4.50
CA GLY A 344 -18.84 13.27 -3.34
C GLY A 344 -19.20 11.83 -3.72
N GLY A 345 -18.72 10.88 -2.89
CA GLY A 345 -18.92 9.45 -3.11
C GLY A 345 -20.31 8.95 -2.67
N ARG A 346 -20.84 7.98 -3.40
CA ARG A 346 -22.09 7.29 -3.05
C ARG A 346 -21.91 5.78 -3.22
N ARG A 347 -22.66 4.98 -2.45
CA ARG A 347 -22.59 3.51 -2.50
C ARG A 347 -22.77 2.92 -3.91
N TRP A 348 -23.70 3.44 -4.70
CA TRP A 348 -23.92 2.94 -6.06
C TRP A 348 -22.69 3.14 -6.98
N MET A 349 -21.90 4.21 -6.76
CA MET A 349 -20.66 4.43 -7.50
C MET A 349 -19.64 3.34 -7.19
N GLY A 350 -19.55 2.90 -5.92
CA GLY A 350 -18.75 1.74 -5.54
C GLY A 350 -19.16 0.46 -6.26
N VAL A 351 -20.48 0.20 -6.40
CA VAL A 351 -20.96 -0.96 -7.18
C VAL A 351 -20.51 -0.87 -8.64
N VAL A 352 -20.69 0.31 -9.28
CA VAL A 352 -20.30 0.51 -10.68
C VAL A 352 -18.79 0.30 -10.87
N MET A 353 -17.97 0.85 -9.97
CA MET A 353 -16.51 0.66 -10.03
C MET A 353 -16.11 -0.81 -9.87
N LEU A 354 -16.73 -1.53 -8.93
CA LEU A 354 -16.44 -2.94 -8.70
C LEU A 354 -16.84 -3.80 -9.90
N VAL A 355 -18.00 -3.51 -10.52
CA VAL A 355 -18.41 -4.16 -11.79
C VAL A 355 -17.41 -3.85 -12.89
N GLY A 356 -16.94 -2.59 -12.99
CA GLY A 356 -15.89 -2.18 -13.93
C GLY A 356 -14.57 -2.95 -13.71
N TYR A 357 -14.18 -3.19 -12.44
CA TYR A 357 -13.01 -4.00 -12.12
C TYR A 357 -13.16 -5.46 -12.57
N VAL A 358 -14.31 -6.08 -12.27
CA VAL A 358 -14.58 -7.46 -12.71
C VAL A 358 -14.58 -7.55 -14.24
N ALA A 359 -15.19 -6.57 -14.92
CA ALA A 359 -15.17 -6.51 -16.38
C ALA A 359 -13.74 -6.37 -16.93
N PHE A 360 -12.91 -5.54 -16.31
CA PHE A 360 -11.48 -5.43 -16.66
C PHE A 360 -10.76 -6.77 -16.54
N LEU A 361 -10.90 -7.48 -15.41
CA LEU A 361 -10.27 -8.80 -15.23
C LEU A 361 -10.73 -9.83 -16.26
N VAL A 362 -12.03 -9.84 -16.59
CA VAL A 362 -12.58 -10.77 -17.61
C VAL A 362 -11.99 -10.47 -19.00
N VAL A 363 -11.98 -9.20 -19.40
CA VAL A 363 -11.42 -8.78 -20.70
C VAL A 363 -9.92 -9.11 -20.77
N GLU A 364 -9.18 -8.87 -19.68
CA GLU A 364 -7.75 -9.15 -19.60
C GLU A 364 -7.44 -10.63 -19.79
N ILE A 365 -8.19 -11.51 -19.10
CA ILE A 365 -8.02 -12.96 -19.23
C ILE A 365 -8.41 -13.46 -20.64
N LEU A 366 -9.44 -12.88 -21.26
CA LEU A 366 -9.86 -13.27 -22.59
C LEU A 366 -8.83 -12.85 -23.66
N ASN A 367 -8.35 -11.60 -23.58
CA ASN A 367 -7.36 -11.09 -24.53
C ASN A 367 -5.98 -11.77 -24.37
N GLY A 368 -5.62 -12.14 -23.13
CA GLY A 368 -4.32 -12.74 -22.85
C GLY A 368 -4.16 -14.18 -23.33
N ARG A 369 -5.25 -14.85 -23.73
CA ARG A 369 -5.19 -16.17 -24.36
C ARG A 369 -4.98 -16.12 -25.88
N GLU A 370 -5.29 -14.99 -26.50
CA GLU A 370 -5.14 -14.82 -27.95
C GLU A 370 -3.70 -14.45 -28.35
N LEU A 371 -2.90 -13.90 -27.42
CA LEU A 371 -1.52 -13.45 -27.69
C LEU A 371 -0.48 -14.58 -27.67
N ASP A 372 -0.81 -15.76 -27.18
CA ASP A 372 0.09 -16.93 -27.14
C ASP A 372 -0.12 -17.89 -28.34
N ASP A 373 -1.09 -17.62 -29.23
CA ASP A 373 -1.38 -18.42 -30.43
C ASP A 373 -0.75 -17.84 -31.74
N GLU A 374 -0.02 -16.72 -31.68
CA GLU A 374 0.81 -16.13 -32.74
C GLU A 374 2.31 -16.24 -32.44
#